data_9ead72adefd998a2f1554735b1264fd1
#
_entry.id   9ead72adefd998a2f1554735b1264fd1
#
_cell.length_a   1.000
_cell.length_b   1.000
_cell.length_c   1.000
_cell.angle_alpha   90.00
_cell.angle_beta   90.00
_cell.angle_gamma   90.00
#
_symmetry.space_group_name_H-M   'P 1'
#
loop_
_entity.id
_entity.type
_entity.pdbx_description
1 polymer ?
#
loop_
_entity_poly.entity_id
_entity_poly.type
_entity_poly.pdbx_seq_one_letter_code
_entity_poly.pdbx_strand_id
1 'polypeptide(L)'
;ASLRSKLAVTEYIADDCVQGGDSGGAGTDLAGWVYTATSGDVSGLWAHYYGIINQANRVLNYGPKVKPLNAEEETSLQVSLGTAYFFRAYAHFELLCFFSDFSNDDALGIPYVSHYHVVGNPPRDKVGACYEQIMTDLTRAYDMLTVAAPDLAADNKATNSTAYISQAAVDALRARVSLYHKKYTHAYIYASNALRAVGIAKLGEVQNLWLDKSNAGTIFKLSRPAGSSTIGTLFVGR
;
A
#
# COMPACT_ATOMS: atom_id res chain seq x y z
N ALA A 1 -10.26 -2.72 8.64
CA ALA A 1 -9.51 -2.43 9.88
C ALA A 1 -8.27 -1.56 9.60
N SER A 2 -7.47 -1.85 8.58
CA SER A 2 -6.14 -1.26 8.35
C SER A 2 -6.09 0.21 7.97
N LEU A 3 -6.91 0.60 7.01
CA LEU A 3 -6.98 2.01 6.60
C LEU A 3 -7.45 2.88 7.77
N ARG A 4 -8.33 2.34 8.60
CA ARG A 4 -8.78 2.99 9.82
C ARG A 4 -7.62 3.20 10.80
N SER A 5 -6.82 2.18 11.09
CA SER A 5 -5.68 2.30 12.02
C SER A 5 -4.61 3.26 11.49
N LYS A 6 -4.33 3.23 10.17
CA LYS A 6 -3.40 4.18 9.55
C LYS A 6 -3.89 5.62 9.71
N LEU A 7 -5.15 5.90 9.34
CA LEU A 7 -5.74 7.23 9.49
C LEU A 7 -5.79 7.68 10.95
N ALA A 8 -6.15 6.78 11.88
CA ALA A 8 -6.12 7.12 13.30
C ALA A 8 -4.72 7.56 13.75
N VAL A 9 -3.68 6.78 13.39
CA VAL A 9 -2.30 7.13 13.77
C VAL A 9 -1.86 8.43 13.10
N THR A 10 -2.14 8.66 11.82
CA THR A 10 -1.69 9.89 11.13
C THR A 10 -2.45 11.11 11.59
N GLU A 11 -3.78 11.05 11.67
CA GLU A 11 -4.63 12.21 11.95
C GLU A 11 -4.67 12.61 13.43
N TYR A 12 -4.56 11.62 14.34
CA TYR A 12 -4.56 11.95 15.79
C TYR A 12 -3.23 12.54 16.26
N ILE A 13 -2.12 12.27 15.56
CA ILE A 13 -0.81 12.88 15.85
C ILE A 13 -0.68 14.25 15.19
N ALA A 14 -1.42 14.49 14.11
CA ALA A 14 -1.41 15.75 13.38
C ALA A 14 -2.25 16.83 14.08
N ASP A 15 -1.98 18.10 13.76
CA ASP A 15 -2.67 19.26 14.36
C ASP A 15 -4.06 19.55 13.76
N ASP A 16 -4.49 18.76 12.77
CA ASP A 16 -5.75 18.97 12.05
C ASP A 16 -6.95 18.27 12.68
N CYS A 17 -6.73 17.45 13.72
CA CYS A 17 -7.79 16.79 14.49
C CYS A 17 -7.72 17.15 15.98
N VAL A 18 -8.88 17.40 16.57
CA VAL A 18 -9.03 17.61 18.02
C VAL A 18 -9.86 16.48 18.61
N GLN A 19 -9.41 15.96 19.75
CA GLN A 19 -10.16 14.94 20.47
C GLN A 19 -11.46 15.54 21.06
N GLY A 20 -12.63 15.00 20.62
CA GLY A 20 -13.92 15.41 21.14
C GLY A 20 -14.16 14.88 22.57
N GLY A 21 -14.97 15.58 23.36
CA GLY A 21 -15.33 15.17 24.73
C GLY A 21 -16.00 13.80 24.82
N ASP A 22 -16.70 13.38 23.76
CA ASP A 22 -17.42 12.11 23.66
C ASP A 22 -16.58 10.97 23.05
N SER A 23 -15.26 11.16 22.89
CA SER A 23 -14.36 10.19 22.26
C SER A 23 -14.24 8.85 23.02
N GLY A 24 -14.68 8.81 24.28
CA GLY A 24 -14.53 7.63 25.14
C GLY A 24 -13.06 7.24 25.40
N GLY A 25 -12.13 8.19 25.25
CA GLY A 25 -10.69 7.97 25.41
C GLY A 25 -9.98 7.41 24.17
N ALA A 26 -10.70 7.21 23.05
CA ALA A 26 -10.08 6.72 21.83
C ALA A 26 -9.03 7.71 21.29
N GLY A 27 -7.81 7.22 21.04
CA GLY A 27 -6.71 8.01 20.49
C GLY A 27 -6.07 9.03 21.46
N THR A 28 -6.41 8.99 22.75
CA THR A 28 -5.86 9.94 23.76
C THR A 28 -4.34 9.86 23.85
N ASP A 29 -3.76 8.67 23.79
CA ASP A 29 -2.32 8.45 23.83
C ASP A 29 -1.62 9.00 22.58
N LEU A 30 -2.22 8.87 21.40
CA LEU A 30 -1.72 9.41 20.15
C LEU A 30 -1.80 10.95 20.15
N ALA A 31 -2.98 11.51 20.47
CA ALA A 31 -3.19 12.95 20.51
C ALA A 31 -2.32 13.64 21.59
N GLY A 32 -2.06 12.95 22.69
CA GLY A 32 -1.18 13.44 23.78
C GLY A 32 0.30 13.15 23.57
N TRP A 33 0.72 12.49 22.47
CA TRP A 33 2.10 12.07 22.19
C TRP A 33 2.73 11.21 23.29
N VAL A 34 1.91 10.44 24.01
CA VAL A 34 2.33 9.55 25.12
C VAL A 34 2.19 8.07 24.78
N TYR A 35 2.10 7.76 23.48
CA TYR A 35 1.97 6.39 23.00
C TYR A 35 3.25 5.57 23.20
N THR A 36 3.08 4.27 23.31
CA THR A 36 4.14 3.29 23.48
C THR A 36 4.01 2.16 22.44
N ALA A 37 4.98 1.27 22.39
CA ALA A 37 4.93 0.09 21.52
C ALA A 37 3.72 -0.82 21.81
N THR A 38 3.12 -0.72 23.00
CA THR A 38 1.94 -1.50 23.42
C THR A 38 0.62 -0.76 23.22
N SER A 39 0.65 0.50 22.82
CA SER A 39 -0.56 1.25 22.44
C SER A 39 -1.28 0.52 21.31
N GLY A 40 -2.60 0.33 21.47
CA GLY A 40 -3.41 -0.52 20.61
C GLY A 40 -3.36 -0.13 19.13
N ASP A 41 -3.40 1.17 18.82
CA ASP A 41 -3.33 1.68 17.45
C ASP A 41 -1.94 1.47 16.83
N VAL A 42 -0.86 1.67 17.59
CA VAL A 42 0.53 1.48 17.15
C VAL A 42 0.83 0.01 16.90
N SER A 43 0.55 -0.84 17.88
CA SER A 43 0.75 -2.30 17.76
C SER A 43 -0.16 -2.92 16.70
N GLY A 44 -1.40 -2.41 16.59
CA GLY A 44 -2.37 -2.80 15.58
C GLY A 44 -1.92 -2.46 14.16
N LEU A 45 -1.29 -1.30 13.94
CA LEU A 45 -0.73 -0.90 12.66
C LEU A 45 0.41 -1.83 12.23
N TRP A 46 1.34 -2.14 13.17
CA TRP A 46 2.41 -3.09 12.96
C TRP A 46 1.90 -4.48 12.56
N ALA A 47 1.03 -5.06 13.39
CA ALA A 47 0.47 -6.38 13.16
C ALA A 47 -0.31 -6.46 11.85
N HIS A 48 -1.02 -5.37 11.48
CA HIS A 48 -1.77 -5.32 10.25
C HIS A 48 -0.88 -5.41 9.00
N TYR A 49 0.17 -4.60 8.91
CA TYR A 49 1.06 -4.64 7.74
C TYR A 49 1.82 -5.96 7.65
N TYR A 50 2.27 -6.54 8.77
CA TYR A 50 2.84 -7.89 8.74
C TYR A 50 1.80 -8.96 8.38
N GLY A 51 0.53 -8.75 8.69
CA GLY A 51 -0.57 -9.58 8.18
C GLY A 51 -0.68 -9.56 6.66
N ILE A 52 -0.57 -8.38 6.02
CA ILE A 52 -0.52 -8.24 4.55
C ILE A 52 0.71 -8.96 3.98
N ILE A 53 1.89 -8.74 4.57
CA ILE A 53 3.13 -9.38 4.16
C ILE A 53 3.01 -10.91 4.22
N ASN A 54 2.43 -11.44 5.30
CA ASN A 54 2.23 -12.88 5.45
C ASN A 54 1.29 -13.45 4.36
N GLN A 55 0.19 -12.77 4.05
CA GLN A 55 -0.70 -13.20 2.96
C GLN A 55 0.00 -13.14 1.60
N ALA A 56 0.74 -12.07 1.31
CA ALA A 56 1.54 -11.95 0.10
C ALA A 56 2.58 -13.08 -0.01
N ASN A 57 3.31 -13.35 1.08
CA ASN A 57 4.29 -14.44 1.12
C ASN A 57 3.65 -15.82 0.93
N ARG A 58 2.42 -16.05 1.39
CA ARG A 58 1.67 -17.29 1.10
C ARG A 58 1.40 -17.45 -0.39
N VAL A 59 0.92 -16.38 -1.05
CA VAL A 59 0.69 -16.39 -2.50
C VAL A 59 2.00 -16.65 -3.24
N LEU A 60 3.09 -15.97 -2.88
CA LEU A 60 4.40 -16.11 -3.52
C LEU A 60 5.06 -17.48 -3.27
N ASN A 61 4.75 -18.15 -2.16
CA ASN A 61 5.26 -19.48 -1.84
C ASN A 61 4.48 -20.62 -2.51
N TYR A 62 3.18 -20.46 -2.65
CA TYR A 62 2.31 -21.52 -3.20
C TYR A 62 1.92 -21.30 -4.66
N GLY A 63 1.81 -20.05 -5.11
CA GLY A 63 1.46 -19.71 -6.48
C GLY A 63 2.32 -20.37 -7.53
N PRO A 64 3.68 -20.37 -7.42
CA PRO A 64 4.54 -21.07 -8.40
C PRO A 64 4.35 -22.58 -8.48
N LYS A 65 3.63 -23.20 -7.55
CA LYS A 65 3.30 -24.63 -7.54
C LYS A 65 1.99 -24.94 -8.26
N VAL A 66 1.20 -23.91 -8.57
CA VAL A 66 -0.02 -24.06 -9.35
C VAL A 66 0.34 -24.34 -10.79
N LYS A 67 -0.35 -25.28 -11.41
CA LYS A 67 -0.20 -25.59 -12.84
C LYS A 67 -1.43 -25.09 -13.58
N PRO A 68 -1.35 -23.97 -14.29
CA PRO A 68 -2.46 -23.46 -15.08
C PRO A 68 -2.87 -24.46 -16.17
N LEU A 69 -4.17 -24.56 -16.43
CA LEU A 69 -4.73 -25.46 -17.45
C LEU A 69 -4.81 -24.79 -18.84
N ASN A 70 -4.77 -23.46 -18.87
CA ASN A 70 -4.88 -22.67 -20.10
C ASN A 70 -4.22 -21.30 -19.94
N ALA A 71 -4.13 -20.54 -21.04
CA ALA A 71 -3.47 -19.22 -21.06
C ALA A 71 -4.20 -18.17 -20.20
N GLU A 72 -5.50 -18.26 -19.99
CA GLU A 72 -6.25 -17.35 -19.13
C GLU A 72 -5.90 -17.58 -17.66
N GLU A 73 -5.82 -18.82 -17.23
CA GLU A 73 -5.38 -19.17 -15.87
C GLU A 73 -3.90 -18.80 -15.64
N GLU A 74 -3.02 -18.97 -16.65
CA GLU A 74 -1.62 -18.51 -16.58
C GLU A 74 -1.57 -16.99 -16.37
N THR A 75 -2.33 -16.22 -17.16
CA THR A 75 -2.46 -14.78 -17.03
C THR A 75 -2.94 -14.39 -15.63
N SER A 76 -3.98 -15.05 -15.13
CA SER A 76 -4.54 -14.81 -13.81
C SER A 76 -3.54 -15.11 -12.68
N LEU A 77 -2.75 -16.16 -12.84
CA LEU A 77 -1.69 -16.51 -11.89
C LEU A 77 -0.59 -15.44 -11.87
N GLN A 78 -0.13 -14.97 -13.04
CA GLN A 78 0.87 -13.91 -13.15
C GLN A 78 0.39 -12.59 -12.53
N VAL A 79 -0.86 -12.19 -12.79
CA VAL A 79 -1.49 -11.03 -12.15
C VAL A 79 -1.52 -11.18 -10.61
N SER A 80 -1.87 -12.37 -10.14
CA SER A 80 -1.93 -12.66 -8.70
C SER A 80 -0.56 -12.58 -8.03
N LEU A 81 0.47 -13.12 -8.68
CA LEU A 81 1.86 -13.06 -8.20
C LEU A 81 2.40 -11.62 -8.22
N GLY A 82 2.17 -10.88 -9.32
CA GLY A 82 2.55 -9.47 -9.43
C GLY A 82 1.87 -8.61 -8.36
N THR A 83 0.58 -8.84 -8.12
CA THR A 83 -0.18 -8.18 -7.06
C THR A 83 0.37 -8.51 -5.66
N ALA A 84 0.77 -9.75 -5.42
CA ALA A 84 1.37 -10.16 -4.14
C ALA A 84 2.73 -9.48 -3.90
N TYR A 85 3.59 -9.37 -4.91
CA TYR A 85 4.84 -8.62 -4.82
C TYR A 85 4.57 -7.13 -4.53
N PHE A 86 3.61 -6.52 -5.21
CA PHE A 86 3.21 -5.13 -4.97
C PHE A 86 2.78 -4.89 -3.52
N PHE A 87 1.86 -5.70 -3.00
CA PHE A 87 1.37 -5.51 -1.62
C PHE A 87 2.43 -5.85 -0.57
N ARG A 88 3.35 -6.77 -0.84
CA ARG A 88 4.49 -7.02 0.06
C ARG A 88 5.41 -5.80 0.13
N ALA A 89 5.76 -5.22 -1.00
CA ALA A 89 6.54 -4.00 -1.08
C ALA A 89 5.85 -2.82 -0.39
N TYR A 90 4.56 -2.61 -0.69
CA TYR A 90 3.75 -1.56 -0.07
C TYR A 90 3.73 -1.66 1.45
N ALA A 91 3.45 -2.86 1.97
CA ALA A 91 3.36 -3.06 3.41
C ALA A 91 4.69 -2.86 4.13
N HIS A 92 5.82 -3.34 3.55
CA HIS A 92 7.15 -3.07 4.10
C HIS A 92 7.52 -1.59 4.02
N PHE A 93 7.16 -0.90 2.94
CA PHE A 93 7.41 0.54 2.81
C PHE A 93 6.63 1.34 3.87
N GLU A 94 5.36 1.04 4.10
CA GLU A 94 4.58 1.70 5.15
C GLU A 94 5.17 1.42 6.55
N LEU A 95 5.56 0.17 6.85
CA LEU A 95 6.25 -0.16 8.09
C LEU A 95 7.56 0.61 8.25
N LEU A 96 8.35 0.73 7.19
CA LEU A 96 9.61 1.47 7.19
C LEU A 96 9.38 2.94 7.55
N CYS A 97 8.36 3.57 6.96
CA CYS A 97 8.01 4.96 7.21
C CYS A 97 7.54 5.21 8.66
N PHE A 98 6.75 4.27 9.23
CA PHE A 98 6.19 4.47 10.57
C PHE A 98 7.13 4.05 11.71
N PHE A 99 8.02 3.09 11.48
CA PHE A 99 8.76 2.43 12.56
C PHE A 99 10.29 2.54 12.45
N SER A 100 10.80 3.42 11.57
CA SER A 100 12.25 3.64 11.45
C SER A 100 12.60 5.10 11.16
N ASP A 101 13.88 5.44 11.33
CA ASP A 101 14.43 6.64 10.72
C ASP A 101 14.70 6.40 9.24
N PHE A 102 13.61 6.40 8.45
CA PHE A 102 13.61 6.06 7.02
C PHE A 102 14.49 6.98 6.15
N SER A 103 15.03 8.04 6.72
CA SER A 103 15.88 9.00 6.01
C SER A 103 17.38 8.67 6.12
N ASN A 104 17.75 7.71 6.94
CA ASN A 104 19.12 7.29 7.23
C ASN A 104 19.32 5.81 6.86
N ASP A 105 20.02 5.55 5.77
CA ASP A 105 20.24 4.20 5.23
C ASP A 105 20.93 3.25 6.21
N ASP A 106 21.75 3.78 7.13
CA ASP A 106 22.48 3.00 8.13
C ASP A 106 21.70 2.72 9.41
N ALA A 107 20.59 3.42 9.62
CA ALA A 107 19.71 3.19 10.78
C ALA A 107 19.06 1.81 10.72
N LEU A 108 18.57 1.33 11.88
CA LEU A 108 17.74 0.15 11.93
C LEU A 108 16.36 0.44 11.31
N GLY A 109 16.08 -0.28 10.25
CA GLY A 109 14.79 -0.28 9.56
C GLY A 109 13.78 -1.19 10.23
N ILE A 110 13.26 -2.15 9.48
CA ILE A 110 12.26 -3.14 9.90
C ILE A 110 12.75 -4.54 9.52
N PRO A 111 12.22 -5.63 10.12
CA PRO A 111 12.40 -6.97 9.58
C PRO A 111 11.80 -7.09 8.17
N TYR A 112 12.63 -7.32 7.15
CA TYR A 112 12.14 -7.57 5.80
C TYR A 112 11.82 -9.04 5.61
N VAL A 113 10.53 -9.42 5.69
CA VAL A 113 10.08 -10.80 5.65
C VAL A 113 9.69 -11.19 4.22
N SER A 114 10.59 -11.88 3.53
CA SER A 114 10.41 -12.31 2.12
C SER A 114 9.87 -13.73 1.96
N HIS A 115 9.73 -14.49 3.05
CA HIS A 115 9.31 -15.89 3.02
C HIS A 115 8.12 -16.12 3.95
N TYR A 116 7.31 -17.13 3.61
CA TYR A 116 6.26 -17.60 4.49
C TYR A 116 6.88 -18.40 5.64
N HIS A 117 6.67 -17.92 6.86
CA HIS A 117 7.09 -18.60 8.08
C HIS A 117 5.91 -18.77 9.03
N VAL A 118 5.82 -19.93 9.67
CA VAL A 118 4.80 -20.20 10.69
C VAL A 118 5.18 -19.53 12.02
N VAL A 119 6.48 -19.51 12.33
CA VAL A 119 7.02 -18.91 13.58
C VAL A 119 8.38 -18.29 13.26
N GLY A 120 8.63 -17.08 13.77
CA GLY A 120 9.94 -16.44 13.66
C GLY A 120 9.94 -15.02 14.23
N ASN A 121 11.06 -14.64 14.82
CA ASN A 121 11.35 -13.27 15.26
C ASN A 121 12.60 -12.78 14.53
N PRO A 122 12.50 -12.41 13.22
CA PRO A 122 13.64 -11.94 12.47
C PRO A 122 14.16 -10.62 13.04
N PRO A 123 15.49 -10.37 12.99
CA PRO A 123 16.06 -9.09 13.37
C PRO A 123 15.61 -7.98 12.42
N ARG A 124 15.79 -6.73 12.84
CA ARG A 124 15.57 -5.57 11.97
C ARG A 124 16.74 -5.45 10.98
N ASP A 125 16.39 -5.24 9.72
CA ASP A 125 17.36 -4.91 8.67
C ASP A 125 17.72 -3.42 8.70
N LYS A 126 18.79 -3.03 8.02
CA LYS A 126 19.10 -1.62 7.78
C LYS A 126 18.08 -0.98 6.84
N VAL A 127 17.82 0.31 7.01
CA VAL A 127 16.90 1.10 6.17
C VAL A 127 17.24 0.98 4.68
N GLY A 128 18.52 1.15 4.31
CA GLY A 128 18.97 1.03 2.93
C GLY A 128 18.68 -0.35 2.34
N ALA A 129 18.95 -1.43 3.09
CA ALA A 129 18.62 -2.80 2.67
C ALA A 129 17.10 -3.00 2.50
N CYS A 130 16.29 -2.42 3.37
CA CYS A 130 14.82 -2.44 3.22
C CYS A 130 14.38 -1.77 1.91
N TYR A 131 14.93 -0.59 1.58
CA TYR A 131 14.63 0.09 0.31
C TYR A 131 15.00 -0.74 -0.91
N GLU A 132 16.16 -1.40 -0.90
CA GLU A 132 16.60 -2.28 -1.99
C GLU A 132 15.64 -3.46 -2.20
N GLN A 133 15.21 -4.11 -1.11
CA GLN A 133 14.27 -5.22 -1.18
C GLN A 133 12.87 -4.76 -1.64
N ILE A 134 12.38 -3.61 -1.17
CA ILE A 134 11.13 -3.00 -1.61
C ILE A 134 11.18 -2.74 -3.12
N MET A 135 12.25 -2.13 -3.64
CA MET A 135 12.39 -1.85 -5.06
C MET A 135 12.53 -3.12 -5.89
N THR A 136 13.18 -4.16 -5.36
CA THR A 136 13.27 -5.48 -5.99
C THR A 136 11.88 -6.11 -6.15
N ASP A 137 11.05 -6.06 -5.11
CA ASP A 137 9.68 -6.57 -5.19
C ASP A 137 8.82 -5.76 -6.17
N LEU A 138 8.96 -4.44 -6.20
CA LEU A 138 8.26 -3.59 -7.18
C LEU A 138 8.71 -3.86 -8.62
N THR A 139 9.97 -4.22 -8.82
CA THR A 139 10.46 -4.63 -10.15
C THR A 139 9.82 -5.94 -10.59
N ARG A 140 9.79 -6.94 -9.71
CA ARG A 140 9.10 -8.21 -9.99
C ARG A 140 7.60 -8.02 -10.25
N ALA A 141 6.94 -7.16 -9.46
CA ALA A 141 5.53 -6.83 -9.68
C ALA A 141 5.31 -6.21 -11.07
N TYR A 142 6.15 -5.26 -11.45
CA TYR A 142 6.07 -4.60 -12.76
C TYR A 142 6.24 -5.59 -13.91
N ASP A 143 7.27 -6.43 -13.86
CA ASP A 143 7.59 -7.40 -14.91
C ASP A 143 6.45 -8.43 -15.10
N MET A 144 5.91 -8.96 -14.00
CA MET A 144 4.79 -9.91 -14.05
C MET A 144 3.53 -9.28 -14.62
N LEU A 145 3.22 -8.05 -14.24
CA LEU A 145 2.05 -7.33 -14.75
C LEU A 145 2.22 -6.89 -16.21
N THR A 146 3.45 -6.72 -16.71
CA THR A 146 3.73 -6.45 -18.15
C THR A 146 3.33 -7.64 -19.02
N VAL A 147 3.70 -8.84 -18.60
CA VAL A 147 3.44 -10.07 -19.38
C VAL A 147 1.96 -10.43 -19.36
N ALA A 148 1.32 -10.27 -18.22
CA ALA A 148 -0.03 -10.80 -17.99
C ALA A 148 -1.16 -9.88 -18.47
N ALA A 149 -0.93 -8.58 -18.65
CA ALA A 149 -2.03 -7.63 -18.81
C ALA A 149 -1.75 -6.51 -19.82
N PRO A 150 -1.34 -6.81 -21.07
CA PRO A 150 -1.25 -5.78 -22.11
C PRO A 150 -2.61 -5.08 -22.33
N ASP A 151 -3.72 -5.79 -22.14
CA ASP A 151 -5.08 -5.28 -22.34
C ASP A 151 -5.67 -4.58 -21.10
N LEU A 152 -5.25 -4.94 -19.87
CA LEU A 152 -5.67 -4.23 -18.65
C LEU A 152 -5.10 -2.79 -18.60
N ALA A 153 -3.96 -2.56 -19.24
CA ALA A 153 -3.40 -1.21 -19.42
C ALA A 153 -4.11 -0.42 -20.54
N ALA A 154 -4.63 -1.11 -21.56
CA ALA A 154 -5.33 -0.48 -22.68
C ALA A 154 -6.80 -0.14 -22.38
N ASP A 155 -7.44 -0.85 -21.45
CA ASP A 155 -8.87 -0.77 -21.19
C ASP A 155 -9.24 -0.03 -19.90
N ASN A 156 -8.57 1.10 -19.62
CA ASN A 156 -8.98 2.04 -18.56
C ASN A 156 -10.42 2.59 -18.78
N LYS A 157 -11.11 2.17 -19.81
CA LYS A 157 -12.51 2.50 -20.08
C LYS A 157 -13.51 1.49 -19.54
N ALA A 158 -13.11 0.26 -19.25
CA ALA A 158 -13.99 -0.71 -18.63
C ALA A 158 -14.09 -0.46 -17.12
N THR A 159 -15.27 -0.45 -16.60
CA THR A 159 -15.74 0.03 -15.30
C THR A 159 -15.11 -0.55 -14.05
N ASN A 160 -14.08 -1.42 -14.14
CA ASN A 160 -13.44 -2.09 -13.00
C ASN A 160 -11.88 -2.13 -13.04
N SER A 161 -11.24 -1.53 -14.03
CA SER A 161 -9.77 -1.60 -14.17
C SER A 161 -9.00 -0.98 -12.99
N THR A 162 -9.58 0.01 -12.32
CA THR A 162 -8.96 0.67 -11.15
C THR A 162 -8.99 -0.19 -9.87
N ALA A 163 -9.72 -1.30 -9.83
CA ALA A 163 -9.74 -2.22 -8.70
C ALA A 163 -8.56 -3.20 -8.68
N TYR A 164 -7.81 -3.29 -9.78
CA TYR A 164 -6.63 -4.16 -9.91
C TYR A 164 -5.35 -3.36 -9.91
N ILE A 165 -4.26 -3.99 -9.45
CA ILE A 165 -2.94 -3.38 -9.52
C ILE A 165 -2.47 -3.39 -10.97
N SER A 166 -2.15 -2.20 -11.50
CA SER A 166 -1.60 -1.99 -12.83
C SER A 166 -0.13 -1.59 -12.75
N GLN A 167 0.58 -1.60 -13.89
CA GLN A 167 1.93 -1.05 -13.98
C GLN A 167 2.00 0.41 -13.54
N ALA A 168 0.96 1.20 -13.82
CA ALA A 168 0.87 2.58 -13.36
C ALA A 168 0.82 2.67 -11.82
N ALA A 169 0.14 1.72 -11.15
CA ALA A 169 0.14 1.65 -9.69
C ALA A 169 1.52 1.28 -9.13
N VAL A 170 2.23 0.37 -9.80
CA VAL A 170 3.61 0.01 -9.42
C VAL A 170 4.54 1.22 -9.59
N ASP A 171 4.47 1.92 -10.71
CA ASP A 171 5.30 3.11 -10.95
C ASP A 171 4.96 4.26 -9.99
N ALA A 172 3.70 4.46 -9.65
CA ALA A 172 3.30 5.43 -8.63
C ALA A 172 3.91 5.10 -7.25
N LEU A 173 3.94 3.82 -6.87
CA LEU A 173 4.58 3.40 -5.62
C LEU A 173 6.11 3.50 -5.70
N ARG A 174 6.73 3.11 -6.83
CA ARG A 174 8.18 3.31 -7.06
C ARG A 174 8.57 4.79 -6.95
N ALA A 175 7.75 5.68 -7.51
CA ALA A 175 7.98 7.12 -7.42
C ALA A 175 7.98 7.58 -5.96
N ARG A 176 7.00 7.15 -5.17
CA ARG A 176 6.88 7.48 -3.75
C ARG A 176 8.04 6.93 -2.94
N VAL A 177 8.39 5.66 -3.11
CA VAL A 177 9.55 5.01 -2.45
C VAL A 177 10.84 5.74 -2.80
N SER A 178 11.06 6.06 -4.09
CA SER A 178 12.26 6.79 -4.53
C SER A 178 12.33 8.20 -3.98
N LEU A 179 11.18 8.89 -3.85
CA LEU A 179 11.10 10.23 -3.24
C LEU A 179 11.54 10.20 -1.78
N TYR A 180 11.02 9.25 -1.00
CA TYR A 180 11.36 9.08 0.41
C TYR A 180 12.83 8.67 0.61
N HIS A 181 13.36 7.84 -0.30
CA HIS A 181 14.79 7.47 -0.33
C HIS A 181 15.69 8.55 -0.96
N LYS A 182 15.16 9.76 -1.24
CA LYS A 182 15.89 10.91 -1.82
C LYS A 182 16.51 10.62 -3.20
N LYS A 183 16.03 9.60 -3.91
CA LYS A 183 16.44 9.26 -5.28
C LYS A 183 15.57 10.04 -6.29
N TYR A 184 15.69 11.35 -6.33
CA TYR A 184 14.78 12.27 -7.03
C TYR A 184 14.67 12.02 -8.53
N THR A 185 15.76 11.66 -9.19
CA THR A 185 15.75 11.31 -10.63
C THR A 185 14.85 10.12 -10.91
N HIS A 186 14.96 9.06 -10.10
CA HIS A 186 14.08 7.88 -10.22
C HIS A 186 12.63 8.22 -9.88
N ALA A 187 12.41 9.00 -8.83
CA ALA A 187 11.07 9.46 -8.46
C ALA A 187 10.39 10.20 -9.62
N TYR A 188 11.12 11.10 -10.30
CA TYR A 188 10.61 11.83 -11.47
C TYR A 188 10.27 10.90 -12.63
N ILE A 189 11.15 9.94 -12.96
CA ILE A 189 10.93 8.99 -14.06
C ILE A 189 9.66 8.16 -13.79
N TYR A 190 9.54 7.54 -12.63
CA TYR A 190 8.40 6.69 -12.29
C TYR A 190 7.09 7.50 -12.17
N ALA A 191 7.12 8.69 -11.57
CA ALA A 191 5.96 9.57 -11.52
C ALA A 191 5.49 9.98 -12.93
N SER A 192 6.42 10.29 -13.82
CA SER A 192 6.12 10.63 -15.22
C SER A 192 5.50 9.46 -15.97
N ASN A 193 5.95 8.23 -15.73
CA ASN A 193 5.37 7.03 -16.33
C ASN A 193 3.94 6.79 -15.84
N ALA A 194 3.70 6.84 -14.54
CA ALA A 194 2.38 6.68 -13.95
C ALA A 194 1.40 7.75 -14.47
N LEU A 195 1.85 9.01 -14.52
CA LEU A 195 1.06 10.13 -15.03
C LEU A 195 0.71 9.99 -16.51
N ARG A 196 1.65 9.51 -17.34
CA ARG A 196 1.42 9.27 -18.76
C ARG A 196 0.39 8.16 -18.99
N ALA A 197 0.38 7.13 -18.15
CA ALA A 197 -0.54 6.01 -18.27
C ALA A 197 -1.98 6.36 -17.88
N VAL A 198 -2.18 7.19 -16.85
CA VAL A 198 -3.52 7.45 -16.28
C VAL A 198 -4.00 8.88 -16.54
N GLY A 199 -3.09 9.84 -16.64
CA GLY A 199 -3.43 11.25 -16.79
C GLY A 199 -3.84 11.91 -15.48
N ILE A 200 -4.29 13.17 -15.60
CA ILE A 200 -4.80 13.98 -14.46
C ILE A 200 -6.28 14.25 -14.69
N ALA A 201 -7.08 14.08 -13.64
CA ALA A 201 -8.48 14.48 -13.67
C ALA A 201 -8.62 16.00 -13.90
N LYS A 202 -9.54 16.39 -14.77
CA LYS A 202 -9.86 17.80 -14.97
C LYS A 202 -10.64 18.34 -13.76
N LEU A 203 -10.55 19.64 -13.50
CA LEU A 203 -11.23 20.27 -12.37
C LEU A 203 -12.75 19.96 -12.36
N GLY A 204 -13.40 19.93 -13.53
CA GLY A 204 -14.83 19.58 -13.66
C GLY A 204 -15.18 18.13 -13.27
N GLU A 205 -14.19 17.21 -13.19
CA GLU A 205 -14.39 15.81 -12.81
C GLU A 205 -14.29 15.58 -11.30
N VAL A 206 -13.78 16.54 -10.52
CA VAL A 206 -13.52 16.37 -9.09
C VAL A 206 -14.79 15.98 -8.32
N GLN A 207 -15.93 16.63 -8.61
CA GLN A 207 -17.20 16.27 -7.98
C GLN A 207 -17.63 14.83 -8.30
N ASN A 208 -17.47 14.41 -9.55
CA ASN A 208 -17.80 13.05 -9.98
C ASN A 208 -16.89 11.99 -9.34
N LEU A 209 -15.61 12.30 -9.12
CA LEU A 209 -14.68 11.45 -8.38
C LEU A 209 -15.13 11.24 -6.92
N TRP A 210 -15.50 12.32 -6.24
CA TRP A 210 -16.00 12.25 -4.85
C TRP A 210 -17.33 11.52 -4.73
N LEU A 211 -18.19 11.59 -5.74
CA LEU A 211 -19.46 10.90 -5.80
C LEU A 211 -19.35 9.45 -6.32
N ASP A 212 -18.14 8.98 -6.58
CA ASP A 212 -17.87 7.65 -7.14
C ASP A 212 -18.48 7.39 -8.52
N LYS A 213 -18.67 8.48 -9.30
CA LYS A 213 -19.26 8.46 -10.65
C LYS A 213 -18.22 8.49 -11.77
N SER A 214 -16.95 8.75 -11.44
CA SER A 214 -15.83 8.82 -12.38
C SER A 214 -14.60 8.18 -11.77
N ASN A 215 -13.72 7.62 -12.61
CA ASN A 215 -12.38 7.15 -12.24
C ASN A 215 -11.27 7.98 -12.92
N ALA A 216 -11.57 9.18 -13.42
CA ALA A 216 -10.60 10.03 -14.09
C ALA A 216 -9.41 10.32 -13.16
N GLY A 217 -8.18 10.07 -13.64
CA GLY A 217 -6.96 10.26 -12.85
C GLY A 217 -6.77 9.28 -11.68
N THR A 218 -7.64 8.27 -11.54
CA THR A 218 -7.52 7.26 -10.48
C THR A 218 -6.62 6.12 -10.95
N ILE A 219 -5.50 5.91 -10.27
CA ILE A 219 -4.56 4.83 -10.57
C ILE A 219 -5.02 3.50 -9.98
N PHE A 220 -5.42 3.52 -8.72
CA PHE A 220 -5.89 2.35 -7.98
C PHE A 220 -6.93 2.74 -6.93
N LYS A 221 -7.95 1.92 -6.79
CA LYS A 221 -9.07 2.17 -5.88
C LYS A 221 -9.51 0.87 -5.23
N LEU A 222 -9.54 0.85 -3.91
CA LEU A 222 -10.07 -0.29 -3.17
C LEU A 222 -11.59 -0.34 -3.31
N SER A 223 -12.09 -1.43 -3.89
CA SER A 223 -13.52 -1.72 -3.88
C SER A 223 -13.96 -2.11 -2.48
N ARG A 224 -15.05 -1.52 -2.00
CA ARG A 224 -15.62 -1.82 -0.68
C ARG A 224 -17.04 -2.35 -0.87
N PRO A 225 -17.39 -3.49 -0.25
CA PRO A 225 -18.76 -3.98 -0.30
C PRO A 225 -19.73 -3.01 0.39
N ALA A 226 -20.95 -2.96 -0.09
CA ALA A 226 -22.02 -2.21 0.56
C ALA A 226 -22.17 -2.64 2.03
N GLY A 227 -22.35 -1.68 2.94
CA GLY A 227 -22.43 -1.94 4.38
C GLY A 227 -21.10 -1.96 5.11
N SER A 228 -19.96 -1.77 4.44
CA SER A 228 -18.68 -1.55 5.11
C SER A 228 -18.72 -0.25 5.93
N SER A 229 -18.12 -0.27 7.15
CA SER A 229 -17.98 0.94 7.97
C SER A 229 -17.29 2.05 7.20
N THR A 230 -17.86 3.25 7.22
CA THR A 230 -17.29 4.42 6.56
C THR A 230 -16.14 5.01 7.38
N ILE A 231 -15.20 5.69 6.71
CA ILE A 231 -14.11 6.42 7.38
C ILE A 231 -14.68 7.52 8.29
N GLY A 232 -15.81 8.13 7.90
CA GLY A 232 -16.50 9.14 8.70
C GLY A 232 -16.83 8.70 10.13
N THR A 233 -16.99 7.40 10.39
CA THR A 233 -17.22 6.91 11.77
C THR A 233 -16.03 7.10 12.71
N LEU A 234 -14.85 7.45 12.20
CA LEU A 234 -13.68 7.83 13.02
C LEU A 234 -13.76 9.26 13.55
N PHE A 235 -14.44 10.14 12.82
CA PHE A 235 -14.43 11.58 13.04
C PHE A 235 -15.80 12.15 13.47
N VAL A 236 -16.82 11.30 13.57
CA VAL A 236 -18.14 11.71 14.07
C VAL A 236 -18.23 11.31 15.53
N GLY A 237 -18.36 12.29 16.42
CA GLY A 237 -18.72 12.05 17.80
C GLY A 237 -20.06 11.28 17.88
N ARG A 238 -20.15 10.33 18.79
CA ARG A 238 -21.40 9.63 19.10
C ARG A 238 -22.27 10.49 19.98
#